data_0e7158a1724b7f90947adb0ab8986892
#
_entry.id   0e7158a1724b7f90947adb0ab8986892
#
_cell.length_a   1.000
_cell.length_b   1.000
_cell.length_c   1.000
_cell.angle_alpha   90.00
_cell.angle_beta   90.00
_cell.angle_gamma   90.00
#
_symmetry.space_group_name_H-M   'P 1'
#
loop_
_entity.id
_entity.type
_entity.pdbx_description
1 polymer ?
#
loop_
_entity_poly.entity_id
_entity_poly.type
_entity_poly.pdbx_seq_one_letter_code
_entity_poly.pdbx_strand_id
1 'polypeptide(L)'
;MIRVIVVDDDPFVCASLETILNAQDDLEIVAKGTSGPEAVSLYEAHLPDVVLMDIQMVGGDGLSAAEQIIAAHADARVLFLTTFADDDYIVRALHLGAKGYLIKQNVTDIAPAVRAVAAGQNVLGDEVVGHISRTPETRVSTDGFAKLGLTEREIEVVELVAQGLDNHEIAAELFMGEGTVRNHISAILQKLQLKNRTQIAVMYYRMG
;
A
#
# COMPACT_ATOMS: atom_id res chain seq x y z
N MET A 1 -0.35 4.33 -25.80
CA MET A 1 -1.62 4.11 -25.06
C MET A 1 -1.28 3.25 -23.88
N ILE A 2 -1.59 3.70 -22.66
CA ILE A 2 -1.30 2.98 -21.42
C ILE A 2 -2.42 1.95 -21.21
N ARG A 3 -2.05 0.68 -21.09
CA ARG A 3 -2.97 -0.45 -20.94
C ARG A 3 -3.24 -0.71 -19.47
N VAL A 4 -4.50 -0.64 -19.07
CA VAL A 4 -4.93 -0.72 -17.66
C VAL A 4 -5.86 -1.92 -17.46
N ILE A 5 -5.65 -2.68 -16.41
CA ILE A 5 -6.64 -3.61 -15.85
C ILE A 5 -7.29 -2.94 -14.62
N VAL A 6 -8.60 -3.05 -14.52
CA VAL A 6 -9.38 -2.58 -13.36
C VAL A 6 -9.95 -3.78 -12.65
N VAL A 7 -9.72 -3.88 -11.34
CA VAL A 7 -10.23 -4.98 -10.50
C VAL A 7 -10.91 -4.42 -9.26
N ASP A 8 -12.21 -4.65 -9.16
CA ASP A 8 -13.06 -4.16 -8.07
C ASP A 8 -14.34 -5.01 -8.03
N ASP A 9 -14.75 -5.47 -6.86
CA ASP A 9 -15.96 -6.31 -6.73
C ASP A 9 -17.27 -5.52 -6.82
N ASP A 10 -17.20 -4.17 -6.77
CA ASP A 10 -18.35 -3.30 -7.02
C ASP A 10 -18.46 -2.97 -8.53
N PRO A 11 -19.50 -3.48 -9.23
CA PRO A 11 -19.68 -3.21 -10.65
C PRO A 11 -19.93 -1.73 -10.97
N PHE A 12 -20.46 -0.93 -10.02
CA PHE A 12 -20.65 0.50 -10.23
C PHE A 12 -19.32 1.25 -10.19
N VAL A 13 -18.38 0.84 -9.33
CA VAL A 13 -17.03 1.37 -9.30
C VAL A 13 -16.32 1.04 -10.60
N CYS A 14 -16.34 -0.22 -11.05
CA CYS A 14 -15.78 -0.63 -12.33
C CYS A 14 -16.33 0.18 -13.52
N ALA A 15 -17.66 0.39 -13.59
CA ALA A 15 -18.27 1.16 -14.67
C ALA A 15 -17.88 2.66 -14.62
N SER A 16 -17.76 3.21 -13.41
CA SER A 16 -17.32 4.59 -13.21
C SER A 16 -15.87 4.78 -13.65
N LEU A 17 -14.98 3.88 -13.23
CA LEU A 17 -13.57 3.89 -13.62
C LEU A 17 -13.41 3.72 -15.14
N GLU A 18 -14.19 2.84 -15.76
CA GLU A 18 -14.21 2.66 -17.21
C GLU A 18 -14.59 3.97 -17.94
N THR A 19 -15.63 4.65 -17.47
CA THR A 19 -16.05 5.91 -18.04
C THR A 19 -14.98 6.99 -17.92
N ILE A 20 -14.33 7.09 -16.75
CA ILE A 20 -13.30 8.10 -16.45
C ILE A 20 -12.03 7.85 -17.26
N LEU A 21 -11.57 6.61 -17.31
CA LEU A 21 -10.31 6.25 -17.97
C LEU A 21 -10.46 6.24 -19.49
N ASN A 22 -11.58 5.75 -20.05
CA ASN A 22 -11.83 5.76 -21.49
C ASN A 22 -12.13 7.17 -22.03
N ALA A 23 -12.43 8.14 -21.18
CA ALA A 23 -12.50 9.55 -21.60
C ALA A 23 -11.13 10.18 -21.88
N GLN A 24 -10.03 9.45 -21.60
CA GLN A 24 -8.67 9.90 -21.84
C GLN A 24 -8.11 9.23 -23.10
N ASP A 25 -7.61 10.02 -24.04
CA ASP A 25 -7.10 9.52 -25.33
C ASP A 25 -5.86 8.61 -25.23
N ASP A 26 -5.16 8.66 -24.09
CA ASP A 26 -3.90 7.94 -23.86
C ASP A 26 -4.03 6.71 -22.94
N LEU A 27 -5.23 6.43 -22.42
CA LEU A 27 -5.50 5.28 -21.55
C LEU A 27 -6.45 4.28 -22.23
N GLU A 28 -6.27 3.00 -21.97
CA GLU A 28 -7.12 1.93 -22.46
C GLU A 28 -7.35 0.87 -21.37
N ILE A 29 -8.60 0.59 -21.04
CA ILE A 29 -8.95 -0.53 -20.17
C ILE A 29 -8.99 -1.80 -21.04
N VAL A 30 -8.02 -2.69 -20.81
CA VAL A 30 -7.87 -3.94 -21.57
C VAL A 30 -8.63 -5.10 -20.95
N ALA A 31 -8.91 -5.04 -19.64
CA ALA A 31 -9.71 -6.06 -18.94
C ALA A 31 -10.28 -5.51 -17.63
N LYS A 32 -11.33 -6.18 -17.15
CA LYS A 32 -11.94 -5.91 -15.83
C LYS A 32 -12.10 -7.23 -15.08
N GLY A 33 -11.86 -7.21 -13.77
CA GLY A 33 -12.04 -8.32 -12.84
C GLY A 33 -12.78 -7.90 -11.59
N THR A 34 -13.26 -8.88 -10.84
CA THR A 34 -14.07 -8.67 -9.62
C THR A 34 -13.47 -9.32 -8.37
N SER A 35 -12.29 -9.94 -8.50
CA SER A 35 -11.65 -10.65 -7.40
C SER A 35 -10.13 -10.73 -7.56
N GLY A 36 -9.41 -11.00 -6.46
CA GLY A 36 -7.97 -11.22 -6.47
C GLY A 36 -7.50 -12.32 -7.43
N PRO A 37 -8.09 -13.53 -7.42
CA PRO A 37 -7.73 -14.58 -8.38
C PRO A 37 -7.95 -14.18 -9.85
N GLU A 38 -9.02 -13.43 -10.14
CA GLU A 38 -9.22 -12.88 -11.50
C GLU A 38 -8.13 -11.86 -11.85
N ALA A 39 -7.70 -11.00 -10.91
CA ALA A 39 -6.63 -10.03 -11.14
C ALA A 39 -5.34 -10.73 -11.62
N VAL A 40 -4.94 -11.82 -10.95
CA VAL A 40 -3.76 -12.61 -11.33
C VAL A 40 -3.92 -13.19 -12.74
N SER A 41 -5.06 -13.83 -13.02
CA SER A 41 -5.34 -14.45 -14.33
C SER A 41 -5.36 -13.41 -15.47
N LEU A 42 -5.96 -12.25 -15.23
CA LEU A 42 -6.04 -11.16 -16.20
C LEU A 42 -4.68 -10.51 -16.43
N TYR A 43 -3.85 -10.40 -15.37
CA TYR A 43 -2.49 -9.90 -15.52
C TYR A 43 -1.69 -10.78 -16.49
N GLU A 44 -1.70 -12.09 -16.27
CA GLU A 44 -1.01 -13.07 -17.14
C GLU A 44 -1.49 -13.03 -18.59
N ALA A 45 -2.80 -12.86 -18.78
CA ALA A 45 -3.39 -12.84 -20.12
C ALA A 45 -3.11 -11.57 -20.92
N HIS A 46 -3.01 -10.43 -20.22
CA HIS A 46 -2.97 -9.12 -20.87
C HIS A 46 -1.67 -8.37 -20.73
N LEU A 47 -0.82 -8.67 -19.70
CA LEU A 47 0.42 -7.97 -19.40
C LEU A 47 0.23 -6.45 -19.45
N PRO A 48 -0.59 -5.86 -18.58
CA PRO A 48 -0.93 -4.44 -18.60
C PRO A 48 0.25 -3.57 -18.16
N ASP A 49 0.19 -2.28 -18.50
CA ASP A 49 1.14 -1.29 -17.97
C ASP A 49 0.85 -0.95 -16.51
N VAL A 50 -0.43 -0.97 -16.10
CA VAL A 50 -0.88 -0.69 -14.72
C VAL A 50 -2.06 -1.58 -14.36
N VAL A 51 -2.04 -2.12 -13.14
CA VAL A 51 -3.21 -2.74 -12.51
C VAL A 51 -3.78 -1.78 -11.49
N LEU A 52 -5.00 -1.33 -11.71
CA LEU A 52 -5.78 -0.54 -10.75
C LEU A 52 -6.68 -1.50 -9.97
N MET A 53 -6.45 -1.67 -8.68
CA MET A 53 -7.05 -2.76 -7.91
C MET A 53 -7.56 -2.30 -6.55
N ASP A 54 -8.78 -2.71 -6.20
CA ASP A 54 -9.24 -2.58 -4.81
C ASP A 54 -8.50 -3.56 -3.90
N ILE A 55 -8.36 -3.17 -2.65
CA ILE A 55 -7.76 -4.00 -1.61
C ILE A 55 -8.78 -5.00 -1.06
N GLN A 56 -9.97 -4.52 -0.72
CA GLN A 56 -11.00 -5.31 -0.07
C GLN A 56 -12.06 -5.77 -1.07
N MET A 57 -11.97 -7.00 -1.51
CA MET A 57 -12.92 -7.59 -2.45
C MET A 57 -13.52 -8.88 -1.90
N VAL A 58 -14.79 -9.12 -2.20
CA VAL A 58 -15.44 -10.40 -1.93
C VAL A 58 -14.80 -11.47 -2.82
N GLY A 59 -14.30 -12.55 -2.21
CA GLY A 59 -13.68 -13.67 -2.93
C GLY A 59 -12.17 -13.58 -3.14
N GLY A 60 -11.51 -12.64 -2.46
CA GLY A 60 -10.04 -12.59 -2.45
C GLY A 60 -9.48 -11.19 -2.21
N ASP A 61 -8.48 -11.12 -1.37
CA ASP A 61 -7.78 -9.90 -0.98
C ASP A 61 -6.88 -9.39 -2.12
N GLY A 62 -7.01 -8.10 -2.45
CA GLY A 62 -6.20 -7.45 -3.47
C GLY A 62 -4.71 -7.42 -3.14
N LEU A 63 -4.33 -7.35 -1.86
CA LEU A 63 -2.93 -7.42 -1.44
C LEU A 63 -2.30 -8.77 -1.77
N SER A 64 -3.00 -9.88 -1.49
CA SER A 64 -2.54 -11.22 -1.83
C SER A 64 -2.42 -11.43 -3.36
N ALA A 65 -3.31 -10.82 -4.13
CA ALA A 65 -3.22 -10.84 -5.59
C ALA A 65 -2.01 -10.02 -6.09
N ALA A 66 -1.80 -8.84 -5.54
CA ALA A 66 -0.64 -8.00 -5.86
C ALA A 66 0.69 -8.71 -5.53
N GLU A 67 0.76 -9.38 -4.38
CA GLU A 67 1.93 -10.16 -3.97
C GLU A 67 2.26 -11.24 -5.02
N GLN A 68 1.27 -12.00 -5.46
CA GLN A 68 1.46 -13.02 -6.50
C GLN A 68 1.91 -12.42 -7.83
N ILE A 69 1.27 -11.34 -8.27
CA ILE A 69 1.62 -10.64 -9.50
C ILE A 69 3.06 -10.11 -9.45
N ILE A 70 3.43 -9.40 -8.37
CA ILE A 70 4.76 -8.80 -8.21
C ILE A 70 5.84 -9.87 -8.05
N ALA A 71 5.56 -10.98 -7.35
CA ALA A 71 6.49 -12.10 -7.21
C ALA A 71 6.78 -12.78 -8.56
N ALA A 72 5.78 -12.89 -9.45
CA ALA A 72 5.95 -13.45 -10.78
C ALA A 72 6.53 -12.44 -11.79
N HIS A 73 6.24 -11.15 -11.61
CA HIS A 73 6.60 -10.06 -12.52
C HIS A 73 7.15 -8.87 -11.73
N ALA A 74 8.46 -8.81 -11.54
CA ALA A 74 9.13 -7.78 -10.72
C ALA A 74 8.89 -6.33 -11.22
N ASP A 75 8.56 -6.15 -12.51
CA ASP A 75 8.25 -4.86 -13.12
C ASP A 75 6.76 -4.51 -13.08
N ALA A 76 5.92 -5.36 -12.47
CA ALA A 76 4.49 -5.11 -12.37
C ALA A 76 4.20 -3.82 -11.60
N ARG A 77 3.26 -3.04 -12.13
CA ARG A 77 2.86 -1.77 -11.54
C ARG A 77 1.44 -1.87 -11.01
N VAL A 78 1.33 -2.01 -9.69
CA VAL A 78 0.04 -2.07 -9.00
C VAL A 78 -0.23 -0.73 -8.33
N LEU A 79 -1.39 -0.16 -8.64
CA LEU A 79 -1.96 1.02 -8.02
C LEU A 79 -3.22 0.61 -7.25
N PHE A 80 -3.16 0.67 -5.94
CA PHE A 80 -4.32 0.37 -5.11
C PHE A 80 -5.31 1.54 -5.08
N LEU A 81 -6.58 1.20 -5.16
CA LEU A 81 -7.69 2.13 -5.05
C LEU A 81 -8.67 1.60 -4.00
N THR A 82 -8.80 2.28 -2.87
CA THR A 82 -9.59 1.80 -1.73
C THR A 82 -10.54 2.86 -1.19
N THR A 83 -11.57 2.41 -0.47
CA THR A 83 -12.55 3.32 0.17
C THR A 83 -12.04 3.89 1.48
N PHE A 84 -11.11 3.21 2.16
CA PHE A 84 -10.63 3.58 3.48
C PHE A 84 -9.10 3.65 3.53
N ALA A 85 -8.59 4.68 4.22
CA ALA A 85 -7.17 4.77 4.60
C ALA A 85 -6.95 3.95 5.88
N ASP A 86 -6.87 2.62 5.75
CA ASP A 86 -6.49 1.74 6.85
C ASP A 86 -4.96 1.66 6.88
N ASP A 87 -4.38 2.01 8.03
CA ASP A 87 -2.94 2.10 8.21
C ASP A 87 -2.24 0.75 7.93
N ASP A 88 -2.85 -0.37 8.31
CA ASP A 88 -2.26 -1.70 8.10
C ASP A 88 -2.20 -2.07 6.61
N TYR A 89 -3.24 -1.75 5.84
CA TYR A 89 -3.26 -1.96 4.40
C TYR A 89 -2.25 -1.09 3.65
N ILE A 90 -2.09 0.18 4.05
CA ILE A 90 -1.10 1.09 3.46
C ILE A 90 0.32 0.53 3.67
N VAL A 91 0.64 0.11 4.89
CA VAL A 91 1.96 -0.45 5.23
C VAL A 91 2.25 -1.71 4.40
N ARG A 92 1.31 -2.64 4.34
CA ARG A 92 1.46 -3.87 3.55
C ARG A 92 1.61 -3.58 2.06
N ALA A 93 0.82 -2.66 1.49
CA ALA A 93 0.93 -2.26 0.09
C ALA A 93 2.32 -1.68 -0.25
N LEU A 94 2.85 -0.84 0.62
CA LEU A 94 4.19 -0.27 0.47
C LEU A 94 5.28 -1.35 0.58
N HIS A 95 5.16 -2.27 1.53
CA HIS A 95 6.10 -3.40 1.70
C HIS A 95 6.13 -4.30 0.47
N LEU A 96 4.97 -4.60 -0.12
CA LEU A 96 4.87 -5.41 -1.34
C LEU A 96 5.50 -4.74 -2.58
N GLY A 97 5.86 -3.46 -2.49
CA GLY A 97 6.41 -2.70 -3.61
C GLY A 97 5.35 -2.17 -4.59
N ALA A 98 4.09 -2.04 -4.14
CA ALA A 98 3.05 -1.37 -4.90
C ALA A 98 3.50 0.03 -5.32
N LYS A 99 3.16 0.44 -6.54
CA LYS A 99 3.57 1.73 -7.10
C LYS A 99 2.65 2.87 -6.72
N GLY A 100 1.51 2.58 -6.10
CA GLY A 100 0.63 3.63 -5.63
C GLY A 100 -0.50 3.15 -4.74
N TYR A 101 -1.06 4.14 -4.03
CA TYR A 101 -2.20 3.96 -3.14
C TYR A 101 -3.07 5.23 -3.16
N LEU A 102 -4.32 5.10 -3.56
CA LEU A 102 -5.29 6.19 -3.65
C LEU A 102 -6.57 5.84 -2.90
N ILE A 103 -7.29 6.87 -2.46
CA ILE A 103 -8.63 6.73 -1.92
C ILE A 103 -9.67 7.02 -3.01
N LYS A 104 -10.70 6.17 -3.11
CA LYS A 104 -11.74 6.22 -4.16
C LYS A 104 -12.54 7.54 -4.22
N GLN A 105 -12.44 8.39 -3.20
CA GLN A 105 -13.19 9.65 -3.13
C GLN A 105 -12.71 10.70 -4.14
N ASN A 106 -11.46 10.65 -4.57
CA ASN A 106 -10.85 11.63 -5.48
C ASN A 106 -10.75 11.11 -6.91
N VAL A 107 -11.88 11.08 -7.60
CA VAL A 107 -12.00 10.57 -8.97
C VAL A 107 -11.09 11.29 -9.97
N THR A 108 -10.87 12.60 -9.78
CA THR A 108 -10.03 13.45 -10.64
C THR A 108 -8.55 13.05 -10.62
N ASP A 109 -8.09 12.39 -9.57
CA ASP A 109 -6.69 12.05 -9.37
C ASP A 109 -6.32 10.69 -9.97
N ILE A 110 -7.31 9.88 -10.36
CA ILE A 110 -7.10 8.51 -10.83
C ILE A 110 -6.32 8.47 -12.14
N ALA A 111 -6.75 9.22 -13.16
CA ALA A 111 -6.08 9.21 -14.46
C ALA A 111 -4.64 9.80 -14.38
N PRO A 112 -4.38 10.93 -13.69
CA PRO A 112 -3.02 11.39 -13.41
C PRO A 112 -2.16 10.36 -12.69
N ALA A 113 -2.70 9.66 -11.69
CA ALA A 113 -1.98 8.64 -10.94
C ALA A 113 -1.62 7.42 -11.80
N VAL A 114 -2.54 6.95 -12.65
CA VAL A 114 -2.26 5.87 -13.60
C VAL A 114 -1.10 6.25 -14.53
N ARG A 115 -1.05 7.49 -15.04
CA ARG A 115 0.06 7.96 -15.88
C ARG A 115 1.38 8.00 -15.11
N ALA A 116 1.38 8.51 -13.90
CA ALA A 116 2.57 8.59 -13.06
C ALA A 116 3.13 7.19 -12.72
N VAL A 117 2.25 6.24 -12.37
CA VAL A 117 2.61 4.84 -12.11
C VAL A 117 3.13 4.17 -13.39
N ALA A 118 2.48 4.39 -14.53
CA ALA A 118 2.96 3.89 -15.82
C ALA A 118 4.34 4.44 -16.20
N ALA A 119 4.66 5.66 -15.76
CA ALA A 119 5.99 6.28 -15.91
C ALA A 119 7.02 5.77 -14.87
N GLY A 120 6.64 4.84 -13.98
CA GLY A 120 7.51 4.28 -12.94
C GLY A 120 7.62 5.12 -11.66
N GLN A 121 6.78 6.14 -11.50
CA GLN A 121 6.71 6.93 -10.28
C GLN A 121 5.87 6.24 -9.21
N ASN A 122 6.20 6.49 -7.95
CA ASN A 122 5.36 6.08 -6.83
C ASN A 122 4.34 7.18 -6.53
N VAL A 123 3.05 6.80 -6.40
CA VAL A 123 1.95 7.73 -6.15
C VAL A 123 1.27 7.41 -4.83
N LEU A 124 1.22 8.39 -3.94
CA LEU A 124 0.48 8.30 -2.68
C LEU A 124 -0.52 9.46 -2.66
N GLY A 125 -1.80 9.16 -2.46
CA GLY A 125 -2.84 10.18 -2.34
C GLY A 125 -2.57 11.15 -1.19
N ASP A 126 -3.06 12.39 -1.29
CA ASP A 126 -2.82 13.44 -0.28
C ASP A 126 -3.26 13.03 1.13
N GLU A 127 -4.30 12.21 1.25
CA GLU A 127 -4.77 11.66 2.52
C GLU A 127 -3.77 10.66 3.09
N VAL A 128 -3.18 9.81 2.24
CA VAL A 128 -2.09 8.90 2.62
C VAL A 128 -0.84 9.72 2.98
N VAL A 129 -0.52 10.74 2.20
CA VAL A 129 0.55 11.71 2.50
C VAL A 129 0.24 12.49 3.78
N GLY A 130 -1.02 12.83 4.06
CA GLY A 130 -1.45 13.44 5.32
C GLY A 130 -1.18 12.55 6.55
N HIS A 131 -1.29 11.22 6.39
CA HIS A 131 -0.86 10.23 7.36
C HIS A 131 0.68 10.12 7.43
N ILE A 132 1.39 10.39 6.31
CA ILE A 132 2.84 10.33 6.16
C ILE A 132 3.54 11.65 6.50
N SER A 133 2.94 12.82 6.18
CA SER A 133 3.60 14.12 6.02
C SER A 133 3.81 14.93 7.29
N ARG A 134 4.17 14.35 8.42
CA ARG A 134 4.61 15.13 9.60
C ARG A 134 5.84 14.54 10.30
N THR A 135 6.83 14.11 9.56
CA THR A 135 8.13 13.77 10.15
C THR A 135 9.24 14.57 9.48
N PRO A 136 10.16 15.17 10.24
CA PRO A 136 11.30 15.90 9.70
C PRO A 136 12.22 14.94 8.91
N GLU A 137 12.77 15.44 7.82
CA GLU A 137 13.78 14.77 7.02
C GLU A 137 15.02 14.46 7.87
N THR A 138 15.18 13.21 8.30
CA THR A 138 16.46 12.75 8.83
C THR A 138 16.68 11.32 8.35
N ARG A 139 17.66 11.11 7.48
CA ARG A 139 18.16 9.77 7.11
C ARG A 139 18.88 9.18 8.33
N VAL A 140 18.35 8.12 8.90
CA VAL A 140 18.93 7.44 10.07
C VAL A 140 18.94 5.93 9.78
N SER A 141 20.06 5.25 9.99
CA SER A 141 20.16 3.78 9.93
C SER A 141 19.48 3.12 11.13
N THR A 142 19.34 1.79 11.18
CA THR A 142 18.77 1.04 12.32
C THR A 142 19.41 1.42 13.66
N ASP A 143 20.71 1.75 13.67
CA ASP A 143 21.41 2.43 14.79
C ASP A 143 20.78 3.77 15.17
N GLY A 144 20.01 4.37 14.29
CA GLY A 144 19.35 5.63 14.52
C GLY A 144 18.14 5.53 15.43
N PHE A 145 17.38 4.43 15.40
CA PHE A 145 16.27 4.23 16.32
C PHE A 145 16.75 4.12 17.78
N ALA A 146 17.89 3.47 17.99
CA ALA A 146 18.52 3.43 19.32
C ALA A 146 18.93 4.85 19.80
N LYS A 147 19.45 5.69 18.90
CA LYS A 147 19.79 7.11 19.19
C LYS A 147 18.54 7.96 19.47
N LEU A 148 17.40 7.59 18.93
CA LEU A 148 16.10 8.23 19.19
C LEU A 148 15.44 7.71 20.49
N GLY A 149 16.13 6.87 21.26
CA GLY A 149 15.68 6.41 22.57
C GLY A 149 14.75 5.19 22.53
N LEU A 150 14.71 4.46 21.41
CA LEU A 150 14.01 3.18 21.36
C LEU A 150 14.87 2.09 21.99
N THR A 151 14.21 1.18 22.73
CA THR A 151 14.84 -0.05 23.22
C THR A 151 15.00 -1.06 22.10
N GLU A 152 15.88 -2.06 22.26
CA GLU A 152 16.03 -3.16 21.30
C GLU A 152 14.70 -3.81 20.95
N ARG A 153 13.84 -4.01 21.95
CA ARG A 153 12.52 -4.61 21.78
C ARG A 153 11.55 -3.73 21.00
N GLU A 154 11.63 -2.43 21.16
CA GLU A 154 10.84 -1.48 20.38
C GLU A 154 11.33 -1.41 18.94
N ILE A 155 12.64 -1.57 18.68
CA ILE A 155 13.22 -1.62 17.35
C ILE A 155 12.75 -2.89 16.62
N GLU A 156 12.74 -4.06 17.27
CA GLU A 156 12.18 -5.30 16.72
C GLU A 156 10.70 -5.10 16.31
N VAL A 157 9.91 -4.43 17.16
CA VAL A 157 8.51 -4.11 16.83
C VAL A 157 8.43 -3.14 15.63
N VAL A 158 9.30 -2.14 15.53
CA VAL A 158 9.36 -1.22 14.37
C VAL A 158 9.63 -1.99 13.09
N GLU A 159 10.58 -2.93 13.10
CA GLU A 159 10.93 -3.75 11.92
C GLU A 159 9.74 -4.61 11.46
N LEU A 160 9.05 -5.26 12.38
CA LEU A 160 7.88 -6.08 12.05
C LEU A 160 6.67 -5.24 11.61
N VAL A 161 6.50 -4.05 12.18
CA VAL A 161 5.51 -3.06 11.70
C VAL A 161 5.84 -2.64 10.27
N ALA A 162 7.11 -2.39 9.95
CA ALA A 162 7.54 -2.02 8.60
C ALA A 162 7.35 -3.17 7.59
N GLN A 163 7.43 -4.42 8.04
CA GLN A 163 7.11 -5.59 7.24
C GLN A 163 5.60 -5.80 7.03
N GLY A 164 4.76 -4.97 7.64
CA GLY A 164 3.31 -5.02 7.47
C GLY A 164 2.58 -6.02 8.36
N LEU A 165 3.25 -6.62 9.36
CA LEU A 165 2.63 -7.58 10.27
C LEU A 165 1.62 -6.87 11.19
N ASP A 166 0.48 -7.51 11.43
CA ASP A 166 -0.49 -7.03 12.42
C ASP A 166 -0.05 -7.32 13.87
N ASN A 167 -0.82 -6.87 14.86
CA ASN A 167 -0.45 -7.05 16.27
C ASN A 167 -0.45 -8.53 16.70
N HIS A 168 -1.28 -9.36 16.10
CA HIS A 168 -1.34 -10.78 16.38
C HIS A 168 -0.10 -11.48 15.81
N GLU A 169 0.27 -11.16 14.57
CA GLU A 169 1.45 -11.70 13.89
C GLU A 169 2.74 -11.27 14.62
N ILE A 170 2.87 -9.99 15.00
CA ILE A 170 3.99 -9.49 15.82
C ILE A 170 4.06 -10.20 17.18
N ALA A 171 2.91 -10.42 17.81
CA ALA A 171 2.85 -11.12 19.09
C ALA A 171 3.36 -12.56 18.98
N ALA A 172 2.99 -13.26 17.91
CA ALA A 172 3.46 -14.61 17.62
C ALA A 172 4.97 -14.64 17.36
N GLU A 173 5.48 -13.73 16.50
CA GLU A 173 6.89 -13.67 16.12
C GLU A 173 7.79 -13.34 17.31
N LEU A 174 7.36 -12.42 18.17
CA LEU A 174 8.15 -11.97 19.32
C LEU A 174 7.84 -12.72 20.63
N PHE A 175 6.99 -13.77 20.58
CA PHE A 175 6.61 -14.56 21.75
C PHE A 175 6.05 -13.71 22.91
N MET A 176 5.16 -12.76 22.60
CA MET A 176 4.54 -11.87 23.60
C MET A 176 3.00 -11.82 23.42
N GLY A 177 2.30 -11.18 24.33
CA GLY A 177 0.86 -10.95 24.20
C GLY A 177 0.56 -9.77 23.28
N GLU A 178 -0.56 -9.81 22.51
CA GLU A 178 -0.99 -8.69 21.66
C GLU A 178 -1.14 -7.37 22.41
N GLY A 179 -1.58 -7.41 23.70
CA GLY A 179 -1.63 -6.23 24.56
C GLY A 179 -0.26 -5.61 24.78
N THR A 180 0.80 -6.43 24.89
CA THR A 180 2.18 -5.99 25.02
C THR A 180 2.66 -5.33 23.73
N VAL A 181 2.36 -5.92 22.56
CA VAL A 181 2.65 -5.32 21.25
C VAL A 181 1.99 -3.94 21.13
N ARG A 182 0.70 -3.81 21.50
CA ARG A 182 -0.02 -2.54 21.48
C ARG A 182 0.63 -1.50 22.38
N ASN A 183 1.12 -1.91 23.56
CA ASN A 183 1.83 -1.01 24.47
C ASN A 183 3.17 -0.55 23.88
N HIS A 184 3.95 -1.45 23.23
CA HIS A 184 5.18 -1.09 22.54
C HIS A 184 4.91 -0.09 21.41
N ILE A 185 3.92 -0.35 20.55
CA ILE A 185 3.55 0.57 19.48
C ILE A 185 3.18 1.94 20.03
N SER A 186 2.39 2.01 21.11
CA SER A 186 2.04 3.28 21.75
C SER A 186 3.27 4.02 22.29
N ALA A 187 4.20 3.31 22.91
CA ALA A 187 5.45 3.88 23.42
C ALA A 187 6.34 4.40 22.28
N ILE A 188 6.46 3.64 21.18
CA ILE A 188 7.20 4.02 19.95
C ILE A 188 6.62 5.31 19.39
N LEU A 189 5.30 5.37 19.19
CA LEU A 189 4.61 6.55 18.68
C LEU A 189 4.89 7.78 19.52
N GLN A 190 4.84 7.63 20.85
CA GLN A 190 5.13 8.72 21.80
C GLN A 190 6.59 9.17 21.72
N LYS A 191 7.56 8.24 21.72
CA LYS A 191 9.00 8.55 21.67
C LYS A 191 9.40 9.23 20.37
N LEU A 192 8.86 8.75 19.26
CA LEU A 192 9.15 9.28 17.93
C LEU A 192 8.25 10.45 17.53
N GLN A 193 7.30 10.86 18.38
CA GLN A 193 6.30 11.89 18.12
C GLN A 193 5.47 11.62 16.86
N LEU A 194 5.19 10.34 16.59
CA LEU A 194 4.39 9.89 15.46
C LEU A 194 2.92 9.75 15.87
N LYS A 195 2.02 9.85 14.88
CA LYS A 195 0.58 9.83 15.16
C LYS A 195 -0.04 8.45 15.00
N ASN A 196 0.50 7.64 14.10
CA ASN A 196 -0.05 6.33 13.75
C ASN A 196 1.04 5.34 13.30
N ARG A 197 0.63 4.08 13.15
CA ARG A 197 1.48 2.95 12.79
C ARG A 197 2.11 3.11 11.40
N THR A 198 1.38 3.69 10.44
CA THR A 198 1.89 3.95 9.09
C THR A 198 3.14 4.83 9.14
N GLN A 199 3.14 5.85 10.01
CA GLN A 199 4.29 6.73 10.18
C GLN A 199 5.53 6.01 10.72
N ILE A 200 5.35 4.96 11.53
CA ILE A 200 6.46 4.10 11.99
C ILE A 200 7.09 3.39 10.77
N ALA A 201 6.27 2.74 9.94
CA ALA A 201 6.76 2.03 8.76
C ALA A 201 7.44 2.97 7.76
N VAL A 202 6.82 4.12 7.47
CA VAL A 202 7.41 5.13 6.57
C VAL A 202 8.73 5.66 7.11
N MET A 203 8.82 5.90 8.42
CA MET A 203 10.07 6.32 9.05
C MET A 203 11.15 5.25 8.87
N TYR A 204 10.83 3.97 9.08
CA TYR A 204 11.74 2.86 8.87
C TYR A 204 12.32 2.85 7.44
N TYR A 205 11.47 2.93 6.41
CA TYR A 205 11.92 2.93 5.00
C TYR A 205 12.67 4.20 4.57
N ARG A 206 12.50 5.30 5.29
CA ARG A 206 13.30 6.51 5.06
C ARG A 206 14.67 6.47 5.74
N MET A 207 14.84 5.60 6.73
CA MET A 207 16.04 5.48 7.54
C MET A 207 17.02 4.41 7.00
N GLY A 208 16.54 3.46 6.20
CA GLY A 208 17.31 2.44 5.48
C GLY A 208 17.61 2.85 4.05
#